data_c4dfd6517dc13a6333549a7d4f2348a6
#
_entry.id   c4dfd6517dc13a6333549a7d4f2348a6
#
_cell.length_a   1.000
_cell.length_b   1.000
_cell.length_c   1.000
_cell.angle_alpha   90.00
_cell.angle_beta   90.00
_cell.angle_gamma   90.00
#
_symmetry.space_group_name_H-M   'P 1'
#
loop_
_entity.id
_entity.type
_entity.pdbx_description
1 polymer ?
#
loop_
_entity_poly.entity_id
_entity_poly.type
_entity_poly.pdbx_seq_one_letter_code
_entity_poly.pdbx_strand_id
1 'polypeptide(L)'
;DVWIAEDPMSGGWLIFLGLFLENAARKSLEQNRLVRELRLYKAEDLMHRDPPVVDGGQTVGSLARGVLDLNPRVVYMVQDRGSLAGILSGYQMREVPAEQWDTVTASQAMVPRSALHAATRELLISDVLLEMETEELLHMPVVENGKIVGIVSRWDFRGTEQDRLDEETGIWERI
;
A
#
# COMPACT_ATOMS: atom_id res chain seq x y z
N ASP A 1 15.73 46.59 -39.44
CA ASP A 1 15.04 46.90 -38.18
C ASP A 1 14.04 45.79 -37.92
N VAL A 2 14.46 44.82 -37.10
CA VAL A 2 13.58 43.74 -36.65
C VAL A 2 12.89 44.22 -35.38
N TRP A 3 11.62 44.58 -35.52
CA TRP A 3 10.75 44.84 -34.38
C TRP A 3 10.41 43.50 -33.71
N ILE A 4 11.06 43.22 -32.59
CA ILE A 4 10.61 42.21 -31.67
C ILE A 4 9.42 42.82 -30.93
N ALA A 5 8.22 42.47 -31.36
CA ALA A 5 7.00 42.77 -30.62
C ALA A 5 7.12 42.07 -29.24
N GLU A 6 7.35 42.88 -28.21
CA GLU A 6 7.25 42.45 -26.82
C GLU A 6 5.78 42.15 -26.51
N ASP A 7 5.38 40.88 -26.73
CA ASP A 7 4.07 40.44 -26.38
C ASP A 7 4.09 40.09 -24.87
N PRO A 8 3.45 40.88 -24.00
CA PRO A 8 3.51 40.65 -22.55
C PRO A 8 2.93 39.30 -22.12
N MET A 9 2.16 38.67 -22.99
CA MET A 9 1.64 37.31 -22.78
C MET A 9 2.72 36.22 -22.93
N SER A 10 3.74 36.46 -23.76
CA SER A 10 4.85 35.51 -23.97
C SER A 10 5.76 35.41 -22.75
N GLY A 11 6.00 36.53 -22.05
CA GLY A 11 6.79 36.54 -20.81
C GLY A 11 6.12 35.80 -19.65
N GLY A 12 4.81 35.97 -19.47
CA GLY A 12 4.04 35.30 -18.46
C GLY A 12 3.99 33.77 -18.65
N TRP A 13 3.88 33.35 -19.93
CA TRP A 13 3.90 31.91 -20.26
C TRP A 13 5.25 31.25 -19.97
N LEU A 14 6.36 31.93 -20.25
CA LEU A 14 7.71 31.43 -19.97
C LEU A 14 7.97 31.31 -18.48
N ILE A 15 7.49 32.27 -17.67
CA ILE A 15 7.57 32.18 -16.20
C ILE A 15 6.76 31.00 -15.69
N PHE A 16 5.52 30.84 -16.18
CA PHE A 16 4.67 29.71 -15.82
C PHE A 16 5.31 28.35 -16.18
N LEU A 17 5.86 28.25 -17.38
CA LEU A 17 6.57 27.07 -17.87
C LEU A 17 7.81 26.76 -17.01
N GLY A 18 8.57 27.79 -16.64
CA GLY A 18 9.73 27.66 -15.75
C GLY A 18 9.37 27.15 -14.38
N LEU A 19 8.32 27.68 -13.75
CA LEU A 19 7.80 27.22 -12.46
C LEU A 19 7.23 25.81 -12.54
N PHE A 20 6.56 25.48 -13.64
CA PHE A 20 6.04 24.13 -13.87
C PHE A 20 7.15 23.09 -14.00
N LEU A 21 8.19 23.41 -14.79
CA LEU A 21 9.36 22.54 -14.97
C LEU A 21 10.16 22.40 -13.67
N GLU A 22 10.33 23.47 -12.90
CA GLU A 22 10.99 23.43 -11.60
C GLU A 22 10.24 22.51 -10.62
N ASN A 23 8.91 22.63 -10.57
CA ASN A 23 8.09 21.82 -9.70
C ASN A 23 8.10 20.33 -10.12
N ALA A 24 8.06 20.05 -11.43
CA ALA A 24 8.19 18.71 -11.97
C ALA A 24 9.57 18.07 -11.66
N ALA A 25 10.64 18.86 -11.78
CA ALA A 25 12.01 18.42 -11.49
C ALA A 25 12.20 18.12 -10.00
N ARG A 26 11.65 18.93 -9.11
CA ARG A 26 11.72 18.70 -7.65
C ARG A 26 11.04 17.40 -7.24
N LYS A 27 9.83 17.12 -7.75
CA LYS A 27 9.13 15.85 -7.50
C LYS A 27 9.92 14.62 -7.95
N SER A 28 10.58 14.71 -9.11
CA SER A 28 11.40 13.61 -9.63
C SER A 28 12.66 13.35 -8.79
N LEU A 29 13.25 14.39 -8.21
CA LEU A 29 14.45 14.27 -7.37
C LEU A 29 14.15 13.66 -5.99
N GLU A 30 12.99 13.97 -5.41
CA GLU A 30 12.56 13.40 -4.12
C GLU A 30 12.26 11.90 -4.23
N GLN A 31 11.57 11.46 -5.28
CA GLN A 31 11.35 10.03 -5.55
C GLN A 31 12.65 9.25 -5.72
N ASN A 32 13.64 9.82 -6.40
CA ASN A 32 14.93 9.18 -6.59
C ASN A 32 15.79 9.09 -5.30
N ARG A 33 15.60 9.99 -4.35
CA ARG A 33 16.29 9.93 -3.05
C ARG A 33 15.76 8.80 -2.18
N LEU A 34 14.44 8.69 -2.05
CA LEU A 34 13.79 7.60 -1.28
C LEU A 34 14.19 6.22 -1.80
N VAL A 35 14.16 6.02 -3.12
CA VAL A 35 14.57 4.76 -3.75
C VAL A 35 16.06 4.44 -3.49
N ARG A 36 16.93 5.45 -3.42
CA ARG A 36 18.36 5.24 -3.14
C ARG A 36 18.61 4.85 -1.67
N GLU A 37 17.89 5.43 -0.75
CA GLU A 37 18.00 5.08 0.67
C GLU A 37 17.43 3.69 0.93
N LEU A 38 16.32 3.33 0.27
CA LEU A 38 15.68 2.02 0.40
C LEU A 38 16.51 0.85 -0.17
N ARG A 39 17.50 1.13 -1.04
CA ARG A 39 18.42 0.09 -1.57
C ARG A 39 19.33 -0.54 -0.52
N LEU A 40 19.42 0.04 0.67
CA LEU A 40 20.21 -0.47 1.77
C LEU A 40 19.41 -1.42 2.69
N TYR A 41 18.10 -1.41 2.55
CA TYR A 41 17.20 -2.19 3.41
C TYR A 41 16.72 -3.46 2.72
N LYS A 42 16.57 -4.51 3.50
CA LYS A 42 15.98 -5.79 3.10
C LYS A 42 14.53 -5.87 3.55
N ALA A 43 13.79 -6.82 3.00
CA ALA A 43 12.41 -7.07 3.40
C ALA A 43 12.27 -7.31 4.92
N GLU A 44 13.24 -8.00 5.52
CA GLU A 44 13.26 -8.27 6.97
C GLU A 44 13.41 -7.04 7.86
N ASP A 45 13.97 -5.95 7.34
CA ASP A 45 14.20 -4.71 8.08
C ASP A 45 12.91 -3.88 8.22
N LEU A 46 12.00 -3.99 7.24
CA LEU A 46 10.81 -3.17 7.14
C LEU A 46 9.49 -3.97 7.24
N MET A 47 9.54 -5.30 7.25
CA MET A 47 8.34 -6.11 7.38
C MET A 47 7.69 -5.96 8.75
N HIS A 48 6.38 -5.94 8.79
CA HIS A 48 5.60 -6.15 10.01
C HIS A 48 5.67 -7.62 10.38
N ARG A 49 6.28 -7.91 11.54
CA ARG A 49 6.45 -9.28 12.04
C ARG A 49 5.18 -9.77 12.71
N ASP A 50 5.00 -11.09 12.71
CA ASP A 50 3.92 -11.77 13.41
C ASP A 50 2.52 -11.20 13.10
N PRO A 51 2.11 -11.14 11.81
CA PRO A 51 0.79 -10.66 11.45
C PRO A 51 -0.30 -11.49 12.15
N PRO A 52 -1.39 -10.85 12.64
CA PRO A 52 -2.45 -11.53 13.35
C PRO A 52 -3.11 -12.61 12.49
N VAL A 53 -3.51 -13.69 13.14
CA VAL A 53 -4.13 -14.86 12.49
C VAL A 53 -5.62 -14.85 12.79
N VAL A 54 -6.44 -15.10 11.77
CA VAL A 54 -7.89 -15.24 11.88
C VAL A 54 -8.36 -16.55 11.24
N ASP A 55 -9.46 -17.08 11.75
CA ASP A 55 -10.11 -18.25 11.14
C ASP A 55 -10.87 -17.84 9.87
N GLY A 56 -10.71 -18.62 8.81
CA GLY A 56 -11.34 -18.35 7.52
C GLY A 56 -12.87 -18.39 7.53
N GLY A 57 -13.47 -19.05 8.50
CA GLY A 57 -14.92 -19.09 8.71
C GLY A 57 -15.50 -17.85 9.42
N GLN A 58 -14.64 -16.99 10.01
CA GLN A 58 -15.12 -15.75 10.61
C GLN A 58 -15.66 -14.81 9.55
N THR A 59 -16.76 -14.13 9.85
CA THR A 59 -17.34 -13.12 8.94
C THR A 59 -16.56 -11.81 8.99
N VAL A 60 -16.59 -11.07 7.88
CA VAL A 60 -16.00 -9.72 7.78
C VAL A 60 -16.54 -8.82 8.89
N GLY A 61 -17.85 -8.87 9.15
CA GLY A 61 -18.48 -8.10 10.22
C GLY A 61 -18.01 -8.48 11.61
N SER A 62 -17.74 -9.77 11.86
CA SER A 62 -17.16 -10.22 13.14
C SER A 62 -15.75 -9.66 13.33
N LEU A 63 -14.93 -9.70 12.29
CA LEU A 63 -13.58 -9.15 12.31
C LEU A 63 -13.59 -7.63 12.50
N ALA A 64 -14.45 -6.93 11.77
CA ALA A 64 -14.60 -5.49 11.86
C ALA A 64 -15.00 -5.01 13.25
N ARG A 65 -15.92 -5.72 13.92
CA ARG A 65 -16.34 -5.41 15.30
C ARG A 65 -15.30 -5.77 16.36
N GLY A 66 -14.46 -6.76 16.08
CA GLY A 66 -13.39 -7.18 16.99
C GLY A 66 -12.17 -6.25 16.97
N VAL A 67 -12.01 -5.47 15.93
CA VAL A 67 -10.94 -4.49 15.77
C VAL A 67 -11.60 -3.11 15.84
N LEU A 68 -11.44 -2.42 16.98
CA LEU A 68 -12.02 -1.09 17.24
C LEU A 68 -11.61 -0.01 16.22
N ASP A 69 -10.59 -0.31 15.42
CA ASP A 69 -10.14 0.50 14.29
C ASP A 69 -9.96 -0.42 13.09
N LEU A 70 -10.82 -0.27 12.09
CA LEU A 70 -10.60 -0.85 10.75
C LEU A 70 -9.41 -0.16 10.09
N ASN A 71 -8.23 -0.29 10.73
CA ASN A 71 -7.02 0.22 10.15
C ASN A 71 -6.77 -0.53 8.82
N PRO A 72 -6.86 0.15 7.67
CA PRO A 72 -6.66 -0.48 6.36
C PRO A 72 -5.29 -1.12 6.20
N ARG A 73 -4.36 -0.74 7.07
CA ARG A 73 -2.98 -1.22 7.09
C ARG A 73 -2.82 -2.56 7.80
N VAL A 74 -3.80 -2.96 8.63
CA VAL A 74 -3.74 -4.25 9.30
C VAL A 74 -4.01 -5.36 8.30
N VAL A 75 -3.08 -6.32 8.24
CA VAL A 75 -3.18 -7.50 7.40
C VAL A 75 -3.26 -8.72 8.30
N TYR A 76 -4.26 -9.54 8.06
CA TYR A 76 -4.51 -10.79 8.76
C TYR A 76 -4.04 -11.97 7.93
N MET A 77 -3.40 -12.93 8.55
CA MET A 77 -3.23 -14.26 7.98
C MET A 77 -4.52 -15.05 8.16
N VAL A 78 -5.14 -15.47 7.07
CA VAL A 78 -6.34 -16.29 7.10
C VAL A 78 -5.95 -17.77 7.12
N GLN A 79 -6.43 -18.50 8.11
CA GLN A 79 -6.22 -19.95 8.22
C GLN A 79 -7.52 -20.70 7.99
N ASP A 80 -7.42 -21.82 7.27
CA ASP A 80 -8.45 -22.84 7.18
C ASP A 80 -7.87 -24.16 7.67
N ARG A 81 -8.52 -24.76 8.68
CA ARG A 81 -8.11 -26.04 9.30
C ARG A 81 -6.63 -26.07 9.71
N GLY A 82 -6.13 -24.95 10.24
CA GLY A 82 -4.76 -24.82 10.72
C GLY A 82 -3.70 -24.60 9.63
N SER A 83 -4.11 -24.47 8.37
CA SER A 83 -3.23 -24.16 7.24
C SER A 83 -3.48 -22.76 6.72
N LEU A 84 -2.42 -22.08 6.27
CA LEU A 84 -2.54 -20.76 5.65
C LEU A 84 -3.34 -20.84 4.35
N ALA A 85 -4.49 -20.17 4.33
CA ALA A 85 -5.38 -20.08 3.18
C ALA A 85 -5.11 -18.84 2.33
N GLY A 86 -4.74 -17.71 2.97
CA GLY A 86 -4.47 -16.44 2.28
C GLY A 86 -4.20 -15.30 3.26
N ILE A 87 -4.31 -14.08 2.77
CA ILE A 87 -4.22 -12.85 3.57
C ILE A 87 -5.46 -11.98 3.33
N LEU A 88 -5.89 -11.27 4.38
CA LEU A 88 -7.01 -10.34 4.35
C LEU A 88 -6.59 -9.03 4.98
N SER A 89 -6.68 -7.93 4.25
CA SER A 89 -6.43 -6.60 4.80
C SER A 89 -7.73 -5.82 5.01
N GLY A 90 -7.66 -4.75 5.80
CA GLY A 90 -8.78 -3.83 5.95
C GLY A 90 -9.25 -3.24 4.61
N TYR A 91 -8.38 -3.20 3.60
CA TYR A 91 -8.75 -2.77 2.25
C TYR A 91 -9.75 -3.74 1.61
N GLN A 92 -9.45 -5.05 1.54
CA GLN A 92 -10.38 -6.06 1.00
C GLN A 92 -11.68 -6.13 1.81
N MET A 93 -11.59 -5.96 3.14
CA MET A 93 -12.79 -5.93 3.99
C MET A 93 -13.76 -4.81 3.60
N ARG A 94 -13.26 -3.66 3.17
CA ARG A 94 -14.09 -2.52 2.73
C ARG A 94 -14.68 -2.67 1.34
N GLU A 95 -14.09 -3.48 0.49
CA GLU A 95 -14.66 -3.82 -0.82
C GLU A 95 -15.93 -4.67 -0.68
N VAL A 96 -16.12 -5.30 0.49
CA VAL A 96 -17.35 -6.05 0.79
C VAL A 96 -18.46 -5.06 1.15
N PRO A 97 -19.62 -5.08 0.45
CA PRO A 97 -20.77 -4.26 0.79
C PRO A 97 -21.20 -4.47 2.26
N ALA A 98 -21.56 -3.38 2.96
CA ALA A 98 -21.87 -3.42 4.40
C ALA A 98 -23.00 -4.43 4.73
N GLU A 99 -23.98 -4.57 3.82
CA GLU A 99 -25.09 -5.51 3.97
C GLU A 99 -24.66 -6.98 3.96
N GLN A 100 -23.45 -7.25 3.43
CA GLN A 100 -22.88 -8.60 3.30
C GLN A 100 -21.87 -8.93 4.40
N TRP A 101 -21.54 -7.98 5.27
CA TRP A 101 -20.49 -8.16 6.29
C TRP A 101 -20.76 -9.33 7.24
N ASP A 102 -22.02 -9.61 7.55
CA ASP A 102 -22.39 -10.72 8.44
C ASP A 102 -22.52 -12.07 7.70
N THR A 103 -22.39 -12.08 6.39
CA THR A 103 -22.50 -13.29 5.55
C THR A 103 -21.22 -13.67 4.83
N VAL A 104 -20.42 -12.69 4.40
CA VAL A 104 -19.13 -12.92 3.74
C VAL A 104 -18.08 -13.29 4.77
N THR A 105 -17.40 -14.41 4.55
CA THR A 105 -16.36 -14.92 5.43
C THR A 105 -14.97 -14.37 5.03
N ALA A 106 -14.00 -14.46 5.96
CA ALA A 106 -12.61 -14.10 5.70
C ALA A 106 -12.03 -14.88 4.51
N SER A 107 -12.35 -16.16 4.38
CA SER A 107 -11.91 -16.99 3.24
C SER A 107 -12.50 -16.54 1.91
N GLN A 108 -13.66 -15.91 1.90
CA GLN A 108 -14.28 -15.39 0.68
C GLN A 108 -13.75 -14.01 0.28
N ALA A 109 -13.35 -13.19 1.27
CA ALA A 109 -12.84 -11.83 1.05
C ALA A 109 -11.32 -11.74 0.89
N MET A 110 -10.56 -12.79 1.27
CA MET A 110 -9.10 -12.80 1.27
C MET A 110 -8.50 -12.84 -0.14
N VAL A 111 -7.23 -12.43 -0.24
CA VAL A 111 -6.36 -12.83 -1.34
C VAL A 111 -5.89 -14.25 -1.09
N PRO A 112 -6.24 -15.23 -1.93
CA PRO A 112 -5.91 -16.63 -1.67
C PRO A 112 -4.40 -16.86 -1.81
N ARG A 113 -3.88 -17.86 -1.07
CA ARG A 113 -2.45 -18.22 -1.08
C ARG A 113 -1.88 -18.43 -2.48
N SER A 114 -2.66 -18.97 -3.41
CA SER A 114 -2.25 -19.22 -4.79
C SER A 114 -2.01 -17.96 -5.61
N ALA A 115 -2.56 -16.82 -5.18
CA ALA A 115 -2.40 -15.51 -5.81
C ALA A 115 -1.40 -14.60 -5.05
N LEU A 116 -0.77 -15.10 -3.99
CA LEU A 116 0.21 -14.32 -3.23
C LEU A 116 1.57 -14.35 -3.90
N HIS A 117 2.11 -13.18 -4.16
CA HIS A 117 3.53 -12.98 -4.42
C HIS A 117 4.27 -12.87 -3.09
N ALA A 118 5.38 -13.55 -2.94
CA ALA A 118 6.11 -13.62 -1.69
C ALA A 118 7.57 -13.22 -1.85
N ALA A 119 8.06 -12.38 -0.94
CA ALA A 119 9.46 -12.00 -0.85
C ALA A 119 10.22 -12.97 0.06
N THR A 120 11.53 -13.09 -0.14
CA THR A 120 12.45 -13.65 0.86
C THR A 120 12.90 -12.55 1.83
N ARG A 121 13.41 -12.92 2.99
CA ARG A 121 13.91 -11.95 3.99
C ARG A 121 15.01 -11.04 3.45
N GLU A 122 15.89 -11.61 2.62
CA GLU A 122 17.08 -10.97 2.08
C GLU A 122 16.79 -10.12 0.84
N LEU A 123 15.58 -10.20 0.27
CA LEU A 123 15.20 -9.41 -0.91
C LEU A 123 15.27 -7.92 -0.58
N LEU A 124 15.92 -7.15 -1.47
CA LEU A 124 16.02 -5.71 -1.28
C LEU A 124 14.65 -5.04 -1.39
N ILE A 125 14.42 -4.07 -0.54
CA ILE A 125 13.14 -3.33 -0.54
C ILE A 125 12.87 -2.65 -1.87
N SER A 126 13.89 -2.19 -2.58
CA SER A 126 13.75 -1.65 -3.94
C SER A 126 13.13 -2.64 -4.91
N ASP A 127 13.49 -3.92 -4.80
CA ASP A 127 12.98 -4.98 -5.67
C ASP A 127 11.57 -5.40 -5.26
N VAL A 128 11.30 -5.45 -3.94
CA VAL A 128 9.95 -5.65 -3.40
C VAL A 128 8.99 -4.58 -3.92
N LEU A 129 9.39 -3.30 -3.86
CA LEU A 129 8.57 -2.19 -4.34
C LEU A 129 8.33 -2.24 -5.84
N LEU A 130 9.37 -2.60 -6.62
CA LEU A 130 9.25 -2.74 -8.07
C LEU A 130 8.24 -3.85 -8.43
N GLU A 131 8.32 -4.99 -7.76
CA GLU A 131 7.38 -6.10 -7.95
C GLU A 131 5.97 -5.71 -7.53
N MET A 132 5.82 -5.06 -6.35
CA MET A 132 4.52 -4.57 -5.89
C MET A 132 3.90 -3.55 -6.85
N GLU A 133 4.71 -2.72 -7.50
CA GLU A 133 4.24 -1.75 -8.50
C GLU A 133 3.84 -2.44 -9.81
N THR A 134 4.66 -3.37 -10.30
CA THR A 134 4.43 -4.09 -11.56
C THR A 134 3.20 -4.98 -11.50
N GLU A 135 2.98 -5.65 -10.37
CA GLU A 135 1.87 -6.60 -10.15
C GLU A 135 0.67 -5.96 -9.42
N GLU A 136 0.70 -4.63 -9.22
CA GLU A 136 -0.35 -3.85 -8.52
C GLU A 136 -0.68 -4.38 -7.11
N LEU A 137 0.34 -4.90 -6.39
CA LEU A 137 0.17 -5.50 -5.08
C LEU A 137 0.11 -4.44 -3.97
N LEU A 138 -0.78 -4.62 -3.01
CA LEU A 138 -0.85 -3.80 -1.80
C LEU A 138 0.01 -4.36 -0.67
N HIS A 139 0.14 -5.69 -0.62
CA HIS A 139 0.84 -6.41 0.43
C HIS A 139 1.66 -7.56 -0.17
N MET A 140 2.86 -7.76 0.35
CA MET A 140 3.74 -8.86 -0.04
C MET A 140 4.20 -9.61 1.22
N PRO A 141 3.77 -10.86 1.41
CA PRO A 141 4.27 -11.70 2.50
C PRO A 141 5.76 -11.98 2.36
N VAL A 142 6.47 -11.95 3.48
CA VAL A 142 7.86 -12.38 3.58
C VAL A 142 7.88 -13.82 4.09
N VAL A 143 8.53 -14.69 3.34
CA VAL A 143 8.52 -16.14 3.61
C VAL A 143 9.92 -16.63 3.96
N GLU A 144 10.00 -17.44 5.01
CA GLU A 144 11.17 -18.19 5.42
C GLU A 144 10.79 -19.64 5.71
N ASN A 145 11.50 -20.59 5.13
CA ASN A 145 11.24 -22.04 5.30
C ASN A 145 9.77 -22.43 5.04
N GLY A 146 9.13 -21.80 4.06
CA GLY A 146 7.73 -22.06 3.67
C GLY A 146 6.67 -21.45 4.60
N LYS A 147 7.08 -20.66 5.60
CA LYS A 147 6.19 -19.95 6.54
C LYS A 147 6.26 -18.45 6.31
N ILE A 148 5.14 -17.76 6.44
CA ILE A 148 5.11 -16.30 6.47
C ILE A 148 5.67 -15.85 7.83
N VAL A 149 6.73 -15.03 7.79
CA VAL A 149 7.41 -14.46 8.96
C VAL A 149 7.14 -12.97 9.12
N GLY A 150 6.54 -12.34 8.11
CA GLY A 150 6.17 -10.94 8.13
C GLY A 150 5.43 -10.55 6.87
N ILE A 151 4.99 -9.30 6.81
CA ILE A 151 4.31 -8.72 5.65
C ILE A 151 4.89 -7.34 5.41
N VAL A 152 5.24 -7.05 4.16
CA VAL A 152 5.57 -5.72 3.68
C VAL A 152 4.33 -5.13 3.04
N SER A 153 3.97 -3.90 3.41
CA SER A 153 2.81 -3.20 2.89
C SER A 153 3.23 -1.98 2.08
N ARG A 154 2.54 -1.72 0.98
CA ARG A 154 2.81 -0.55 0.13
C ARG A 154 2.68 0.78 0.87
N TRP A 155 1.86 0.79 1.94
CA TRP A 155 1.65 1.94 2.80
C TRP A 155 2.89 2.35 3.60
N ASP A 156 3.79 1.41 3.88
CA ASP A 156 5.01 1.67 4.65
C ASP A 156 5.99 2.58 3.90
N PHE A 157 5.79 2.73 2.59
CA PHE A 157 6.65 3.50 1.69
C PHE A 157 6.00 4.77 1.13
N ARG A 158 4.69 4.95 1.30
CA ARG A 158 4.02 6.21 0.98
C ARG A 158 4.28 7.16 2.14
N GLY A 159 5.11 8.18 1.88
CA GLY A 159 5.42 9.19 2.89
C GLY A 159 4.17 9.84 3.46
N THR A 160 4.27 10.28 4.69
CA THR A 160 3.31 10.89 5.59
C THR A 160 2.31 11.91 5.02
N GLU A 161 2.48 12.35 3.77
CA GLU A 161 1.63 13.39 3.18
C GLU A 161 0.29 12.85 2.65
N GLN A 162 0.29 11.64 2.10
CA GLN A 162 -0.95 10.98 1.66
C GLN A 162 -1.75 10.48 2.86
N ASP A 163 -1.07 10.05 3.92
CA ASP A 163 -1.70 9.66 5.19
C ASP A 163 -2.43 10.82 5.86
N ARG A 164 -1.86 12.04 5.81
CA ARG A 164 -2.50 13.26 6.33
C ARG A 164 -3.75 13.65 5.54
N LEU A 165 -3.72 13.48 4.22
CA LEU A 165 -4.88 13.79 3.37
C LEU A 165 -6.02 12.79 3.59
N ASP A 166 -5.71 11.52 3.85
CA ASP A 166 -6.69 10.49 4.14
C ASP A 166 -7.29 10.66 5.55
N GLU A 167 -6.51 11.13 6.53
CA GLU A 167 -6.98 11.54 7.86
C GLU A 167 -7.78 12.85 7.83
N GLU A 168 -7.33 13.86 7.07
CA GLU A 168 -8.02 15.17 6.97
C GLU A 168 -9.34 15.09 6.19
N THR A 169 -9.47 14.17 5.23
CA THR A 169 -10.69 14.04 4.42
C THR A 169 -11.77 13.22 5.12
N GLY A 170 -11.50 12.63 6.29
CA GLY A 170 -12.50 11.91 7.10
C GLY A 170 -13.23 10.81 6.33
N ILE A 171 -12.58 10.24 5.29
CA ILE A 171 -13.15 9.15 4.48
C ILE A 171 -13.48 7.95 5.37
N TRP A 172 -12.82 7.87 6.53
CA TRP A 172 -12.95 6.77 7.48
C TRP A 172 -14.08 6.92 8.51
N GLU A 173 -14.68 8.11 8.64
CA GLU A 173 -15.78 8.38 9.60
C GLU A 173 -17.19 8.12 9.03
N ARG A 174 -17.32 7.66 7.79
CA ARG A 174 -18.62 7.49 7.13
C ARG A 174 -19.02 6.05 6.82
N ILE A 175 -18.58 5.10 7.65
CA ILE A 175 -19.11 3.72 7.58
C ILE A 175 -19.55 3.27 8.96
#